data_efada657343560789603d7c238662295
#
_entry.id   efada657343560789603d7c238662295
#
_cell.length_a   1.000
_cell.length_b   1.000
_cell.length_c   1.000
_cell.angle_alpha   90.00
_cell.angle_beta   90.00
_cell.angle_gamma   90.00
#
_symmetry.space_group_name_H-M   'P 1'
#
loop_
_entity.id
_entity.type
_entity.pdbx_description
1 polymer ?
#
loop_
_entity_poly.entity_id
_entity_poly.type
_entity_poly.pdbx_seq_one_letter_code
_entity_poly.pdbx_strand_id
1 'polypeptide(L)'
;MRSTRPIFWIFVPVLLAISIGAIWGTATYGPIGKPSQAAADCKNLEVFVTAQEASGKARWSEYRKLIDQYLAIDATSDQRVPIIEMMASTVIDVLGRDLAIYKEMNKYPSCVLQEKRNEISGMITETETAINFLNGSTPINGNYFDPKLGTWNTDYYEEYLSALDFLKPTKSSQS
;
A
#
# COMPACT_ATOMS: atom_id res chain seq x y z
N MET A 1 -63.09 -32.98 -21.92
CA MET A 1 -61.68 -33.20 -21.75
C MET A 1 -60.95 -31.83 -21.72
N ARG A 2 -60.59 -31.30 -20.53
CA ARG A 2 -59.90 -30.03 -20.39
C ARG A 2 -58.40 -30.27 -20.37
N SER A 3 -57.71 -29.69 -21.35
CA SER A 3 -56.24 -29.79 -21.48
C SER A 3 -55.56 -28.98 -20.37
N THR A 4 -54.83 -29.65 -19.48
CA THR A 4 -54.06 -29.08 -18.38
C THR A 4 -52.58 -28.86 -18.78
N ARG A 5 -52.28 -28.30 -19.97
CA ARG A 5 -50.91 -28.21 -20.49
C ARG A 5 -50.39 -26.82 -20.82
N PRO A 6 -50.55 -25.74 -20.00
CA PRO A 6 -49.60 -24.64 -20.19
C PRO A 6 -48.76 -24.26 -18.96
N ILE A 7 -49.00 -24.82 -17.79
CA ILE A 7 -48.32 -24.33 -16.57
C ILE A 7 -46.92 -24.95 -16.40
N PHE A 8 -46.67 -26.15 -16.88
CA PHE A 8 -45.41 -26.85 -16.68
C PHE A 8 -44.22 -26.25 -17.46
N TRP A 9 -44.47 -25.62 -18.58
CA TRP A 9 -43.41 -25.05 -19.43
C TRP A 9 -42.91 -23.68 -18.97
N ILE A 10 -43.62 -22.99 -18.10
CA ILE A 10 -43.22 -21.69 -17.57
C ILE A 10 -42.28 -21.84 -16.36
N PHE A 11 -42.46 -22.90 -15.56
CA PHE A 11 -41.65 -23.11 -14.36
C PHE A 11 -40.25 -23.69 -14.63
N VAL A 12 -40.07 -24.45 -15.71
CA VAL A 12 -38.78 -25.04 -16.05
C VAL A 12 -37.69 -23.99 -16.38
N PRO A 13 -37.96 -22.99 -17.23
CA PRO A 13 -36.93 -21.97 -17.51
C PRO A 13 -36.66 -21.05 -16.32
N VAL A 14 -37.67 -20.80 -15.46
CA VAL A 14 -37.47 -19.97 -14.24
C VAL A 14 -36.59 -20.71 -13.21
N LEU A 15 -36.81 -22.00 -13.00
CA LEU A 15 -35.98 -22.81 -12.12
C LEU A 15 -34.55 -22.97 -12.65
N LEU A 16 -34.36 -23.08 -13.97
CA LEU A 16 -33.05 -23.11 -14.61
C LEU A 16 -32.30 -21.77 -14.48
N ALA A 17 -33.03 -20.67 -14.66
CA ALA A 17 -32.42 -19.33 -14.49
C ALA A 17 -32.01 -19.07 -13.05
N ILE A 18 -32.76 -19.51 -12.05
CA ILE A 18 -32.42 -19.40 -10.63
C ILE A 18 -31.23 -20.29 -10.32
N SER A 19 -31.15 -21.49 -10.88
CA SER A 19 -30.01 -22.42 -10.65
C SER A 19 -28.73 -21.88 -11.26
N ILE A 20 -28.77 -21.30 -12.46
CA ILE A 20 -27.61 -20.70 -13.12
C ILE A 20 -27.17 -19.44 -12.34
N GLY A 21 -28.11 -18.60 -11.93
CA GLY A 21 -27.82 -17.41 -11.12
C GLY A 21 -27.19 -17.76 -9.78
N ALA A 22 -27.65 -18.83 -9.10
CA ALA A 22 -27.09 -19.29 -7.85
C ALA A 22 -25.66 -19.86 -8.01
N ILE A 23 -25.40 -20.61 -9.10
CA ILE A 23 -24.05 -21.14 -9.40
C ILE A 23 -23.08 -20.01 -9.72
N TRP A 24 -23.49 -19.01 -10.47
CA TRP A 24 -22.64 -17.84 -10.76
C TRP A 24 -22.42 -16.96 -9.53
N GLY A 25 -23.44 -16.79 -8.69
CA GLY A 25 -23.33 -16.05 -7.43
C GLY A 25 -22.38 -16.72 -6.43
N THR A 26 -22.40 -18.06 -6.34
CA THR A 26 -21.48 -18.80 -5.46
C THR A 26 -20.05 -18.84 -5.97
N ALA A 27 -19.84 -18.79 -7.30
CA ALA A 27 -18.50 -18.74 -7.89
C ALA A 27 -17.81 -17.38 -7.68
N THR A 28 -18.60 -16.27 -7.60
CA THR A 28 -18.03 -14.92 -7.45
C THR A 28 -18.01 -14.42 -6.00
N TYR A 29 -18.95 -14.88 -5.16
CA TYR A 29 -19.13 -14.35 -3.80
C TYR A 29 -19.10 -15.41 -2.69
N GLY A 30 -18.85 -16.67 -3.01
CA GLY A 30 -19.02 -17.76 -2.04
C GLY A 30 -20.52 -18.00 -1.73
N PRO A 31 -20.88 -18.56 -0.56
CA PRO A 31 -22.28 -18.70 -0.16
C PRO A 31 -22.99 -17.36 -0.23
N ILE A 32 -24.22 -17.34 -0.79
CA ILE A 32 -24.99 -16.11 -1.06
C ILE A 32 -24.89 -15.12 0.12
N GLY A 33 -24.34 -13.92 -0.14
CA GLY A 33 -24.24 -12.83 0.84
C GLY A 33 -22.94 -12.72 1.62
N LYS A 34 -21.95 -13.63 1.42
CA LYS A 34 -20.60 -13.45 1.97
C LYS A 34 -19.57 -13.19 0.87
N PRO A 35 -18.69 -12.21 1.04
CA PRO A 35 -17.59 -12.01 0.11
C PRO A 35 -16.74 -13.29 0.02
N SER A 36 -16.22 -13.61 -1.16
CA SER A 36 -15.26 -14.70 -1.31
C SER A 36 -14.01 -14.40 -0.45
N GLN A 37 -13.31 -15.46 -0.02
CA GLN A 37 -12.06 -15.29 0.75
C GLN A 37 -11.10 -14.32 0.04
N ALA A 38 -10.97 -14.45 -1.28
CA ALA A 38 -10.12 -13.55 -2.08
C ALA A 38 -10.57 -12.07 -2.01
N ALA A 39 -11.88 -11.81 -1.98
CA ALA A 39 -12.39 -10.45 -1.83
C ALA A 39 -12.15 -9.90 -0.42
N ALA A 40 -12.26 -10.77 0.61
CA ALA A 40 -11.94 -10.40 1.98
C ALA A 40 -10.44 -10.10 2.14
N ASP A 41 -9.57 -10.90 1.54
CA ASP A 41 -8.12 -10.71 1.56
C ASP A 41 -7.72 -9.39 0.90
N CYS A 42 -8.32 -9.03 -0.25
CA CYS A 42 -8.06 -7.76 -0.91
C CYS A 42 -8.54 -6.56 -0.08
N LYS A 43 -9.68 -6.69 0.60
CA LYS A 43 -10.16 -5.64 1.51
C LYS A 43 -9.24 -5.46 2.72
N ASN A 44 -8.76 -6.54 3.30
CA ASN A 44 -7.81 -6.50 4.40
C ASN A 44 -6.48 -5.86 3.98
N LEU A 45 -6.00 -6.19 2.77
CA LEU A 45 -4.81 -5.55 2.20
C LEU A 45 -5.02 -4.04 2.02
N GLU A 46 -6.16 -3.60 1.48
CA GLU A 46 -6.49 -2.18 1.33
C GLU A 46 -6.48 -1.43 2.67
N VAL A 47 -7.08 -2.02 3.71
CA VAL A 47 -7.08 -1.45 5.07
C VAL A 47 -5.66 -1.35 5.62
N PHE A 48 -4.85 -2.41 5.45
CA PHE A 48 -3.46 -2.42 5.88
C PHE A 48 -2.65 -1.31 5.17
N VAL A 49 -2.72 -1.22 3.84
CA VAL A 49 -2.02 -0.21 3.05
C VAL A 49 -2.42 1.20 3.49
N THR A 50 -3.73 1.46 3.61
CA THR A 50 -4.25 2.76 4.06
C THR A 50 -3.69 3.17 5.42
N ALA A 51 -3.63 2.23 6.38
CA ALA A 51 -3.10 2.50 7.72
C ALA A 51 -1.60 2.80 7.70
N GLN A 52 -0.82 2.04 6.92
CA GLN A 52 0.63 2.27 6.79
C GLN A 52 0.92 3.61 6.10
N GLU A 53 0.21 3.94 5.01
CA GLU A 53 0.37 5.23 4.34
C GLU A 53 0.03 6.42 5.24
N ALA A 54 -1.07 6.35 5.97
CA ALA A 54 -1.45 7.42 6.89
C ALA A 54 -0.37 7.66 7.94
N SER A 55 0.19 6.57 8.48
CA SER A 55 1.27 6.63 9.45
C SER A 55 2.58 7.13 8.83
N GLY A 56 2.92 6.70 7.61
CA GLY A 56 4.08 7.19 6.86
C GLY A 56 4.00 8.68 6.57
N LYS A 57 2.84 9.17 6.13
CA LYS A 57 2.60 10.62 5.90
C LYS A 57 2.78 11.45 7.17
N ALA A 58 2.34 10.93 8.34
CA ALA A 58 2.54 11.60 9.62
C ALA A 58 4.04 11.72 9.95
N ARG A 59 4.80 10.61 9.79
CA ARG A 59 6.27 10.61 10.01
C ARG A 59 7.00 11.51 9.03
N TRP A 60 6.56 11.54 7.77
CA TRP A 60 7.11 12.47 6.77
C TRP A 60 6.88 13.94 7.13
N SER A 61 5.74 14.27 7.74
CA SER A 61 5.50 15.61 8.27
C SER A 61 6.44 15.97 9.44
N GLU A 62 6.79 14.98 10.29
CA GLU A 62 7.81 15.17 11.35
C GLU A 62 9.19 15.42 10.75
N TYR A 63 9.58 14.66 9.74
CA TYR A 63 10.84 14.87 9.00
C TYR A 63 10.97 16.29 8.48
N ARG A 64 9.94 16.85 7.85
CA ARG A 64 9.94 18.23 7.38
C ARG A 64 10.17 19.24 8.50
N LYS A 65 9.57 19.03 9.68
CA LYS A 65 9.82 19.88 10.84
C LYS A 65 11.27 19.78 11.34
N LEU A 66 11.87 18.60 11.26
CA LEU A 66 13.27 18.40 11.61
C LEU A 66 14.21 19.13 10.63
N ILE A 67 13.86 19.16 9.33
CA ILE A 67 14.59 20.01 8.35
C ILE A 67 14.55 21.48 8.78
N ASP A 68 13.38 22.02 9.10
CA ASP A 68 13.23 23.40 9.52
C ASP A 68 14.06 23.69 10.79
N GLN A 69 14.07 22.77 11.76
CA GLN A 69 14.89 22.88 12.98
C GLN A 69 16.39 22.86 12.65
N TYR A 70 16.81 21.93 11.78
CA TYR A 70 18.20 21.82 11.34
C TYR A 70 18.69 23.12 10.68
N LEU A 71 17.90 23.69 9.80
CA LEU A 71 18.24 24.92 9.07
C LEU A 71 18.25 26.16 9.98
N ALA A 72 17.54 26.15 11.09
CA ALA A 72 17.51 27.23 12.07
C ALA A 72 18.75 27.28 12.98
N ILE A 73 19.54 26.19 13.05
CA ILE A 73 20.73 26.11 13.89
C ILE A 73 21.97 26.52 13.10
N ASP A 74 22.91 27.20 13.75
CA ASP A 74 24.19 27.56 13.14
C ASP A 74 24.92 26.37 12.54
N ALA A 75 25.48 26.55 11.34
CA ALA A 75 26.11 25.47 10.56
C ALA A 75 27.28 24.78 11.28
N THR A 76 27.90 25.47 12.21
CA THR A 76 29.06 24.99 12.97
C THR A 76 28.68 24.38 14.33
N SER A 77 27.41 24.38 14.68
CA SER A 77 26.90 23.92 15.98
C SER A 77 26.75 22.41 16.05
N ASP A 78 27.34 21.80 17.08
CA ASP A 78 27.15 20.37 17.41
C ASP A 78 25.69 20.00 17.71
N GLN A 79 24.83 21.01 17.96
CA GLN A 79 23.40 20.80 18.16
C GLN A 79 22.66 20.26 16.91
N ARG A 80 23.28 20.34 15.73
CA ARG A 80 22.77 19.72 14.51
C ARG A 80 22.83 18.20 14.50
N VAL A 81 23.83 17.61 15.19
CA VAL A 81 24.05 16.16 15.17
C VAL A 81 22.83 15.35 15.63
N PRO A 82 22.22 15.61 16.80
CA PRO A 82 21.04 14.86 17.22
C PRO A 82 19.84 15.05 16.29
N ILE A 83 19.72 16.19 15.59
CA ILE A 83 18.64 16.39 14.61
C ILE A 83 18.86 15.53 13.37
N ILE A 84 20.09 15.41 12.89
CA ILE A 84 20.44 14.51 11.78
C ILE A 84 20.10 13.07 12.13
N GLU A 85 20.41 12.63 13.36
CA GLU A 85 20.08 11.28 13.83
C GLU A 85 18.56 11.04 13.89
N MET A 86 17.79 12.01 14.37
CA MET A 86 16.33 11.95 14.37
C MET A 86 15.76 11.93 12.95
N MET A 87 16.34 12.71 12.03
CA MET A 87 15.94 12.71 10.62
C MET A 87 16.19 11.34 9.99
N ALA A 88 17.38 10.75 10.18
CA ALA A 88 17.71 9.42 9.68
C ALA A 88 16.75 8.36 10.21
N SER A 89 16.50 8.37 11.52
CA SER A 89 15.56 7.44 12.16
C SER A 89 14.15 7.57 11.60
N THR A 90 13.70 8.81 11.37
CA THR A 90 12.35 9.08 10.80
C THR A 90 12.24 8.55 9.38
N VAL A 91 13.25 8.74 8.56
CA VAL A 91 13.31 8.22 7.19
C VAL A 91 13.31 6.70 7.17
N ILE A 92 14.12 6.05 8.02
CA ILE A 92 14.14 4.59 8.14
C ILE A 92 12.76 4.03 8.54
N ASP A 93 12.04 4.71 9.43
CA ASP A 93 10.69 4.31 9.83
C ASP A 93 9.69 4.41 8.67
N VAL A 94 9.75 5.49 7.87
CA VAL A 94 8.90 5.63 6.65
C VAL A 94 9.20 4.51 5.66
N LEU A 95 10.46 4.29 5.33
CA LEU A 95 10.87 3.22 4.41
C LEU A 95 10.49 1.83 4.92
N GLY A 96 10.57 1.61 6.24
CA GLY A 96 10.13 0.34 6.85
C GLY A 96 8.64 0.08 6.64
N ARG A 97 7.81 1.13 6.60
CA ARG A 97 6.37 1.03 6.31
C ARG A 97 6.11 0.72 4.85
N ASP A 98 6.82 1.39 3.93
CA ASP A 98 6.73 1.12 2.50
C ASP A 98 7.16 -0.31 2.19
N LEU A 99 8.26 -0.76 2.79
CA LEU A 99 8.71 -2.14 2.67
C LEU A 99 7.66 -3.15 3.17
N ALA A 100 7.00 -2.85 4.29
CA ALA A 100 5.92 -3.69 4.81
C ALA A 100 4.72 -3.74 3.86
N ILE A 101 4.36 -2.61 3.23
CA ILE A 101 3.31 -2.53 2.22
C ILE A 101 3.65 -3.42 1.01
N TYR A 102 4.83 -3.27 0.41
CA TYR A 102 5.23 -4.03 -0.76
C TYR A 102 5.35 -5.53 -0.48
N LYS A 103 5.89 -5.90 0.69
CA LYS A 103 5.94 -7.30 1.13
C LYS A 103 4.54 -7.89 1.31
N GLU A 104 3.60 -7.11 1.86
CA GLU A 104 2.22 -7.58 2.02
C GLU A 104 1.52 -7.70 0.66
N MET A 105 1.66 -6.73 -0.25
CA MET A 105 1.15 -6.81 -1.62
C MET A 105 1.67 -8.04 -2.37
N ASN A 106 2.93 -8.41 -2.17
CA ASN A 106 3.53 -9.58 -2.81
C ASN A 106 2.90 -10.91 -2.36
N LYS A 107 2.32 -10.96 -1.15
CA LYS A 107 1.55 -12.14 -0.67
C LYS A 107 0.20 -12.28 -1.36
N TYR A 108 -0.39 -11.17 -1.83
CA TYR A 108 -1.73 -11.12 -2.42
C TYR A 108 -1.72 -10.59 -3.86
N PRO A 109 -1.00 -11.25 -4.80
CA PRO A 109 -0.83 -10.74 -6.16
C PRO A 109 -2.15 -10.61 -6.93
N SER A 110 -3.20 -11.36 -6.53
CA SER A 110 -4.53 -11.24 -7.12
C SER A 110 -5.21 -9.90 -6.84
N CYS A 111 -4.81 -9.21 -5.78
CA CYS A 111 -5.35 -7.91 -5.36
C CYS A 111 -4.61 -6.73 -5.96
N VAL A 112 -3.46 -6.96 -6.57
CA VAL A 112 -2.61 -5.94 -7.18
C VAL A 112 -2.90 -5.85 -8.68
N LEU A 113 -2.85 -4.62 -9.24
CA LEU A 113 -2.92 -4.38 -10.67
C LEU A 113 -1.82 -5.15 -11.39
N GLN A 114 -2.14 -5.76 -12.53
CA GLN A 114 -1.20 -6.66 -13.22
C GLN A 114 0.07 -5.93 -13.68
N GLU A 115 -0.08 -4.71 -14.17
CA GLU A 115 1.01 -3.84 -14.59
C GLU A 115 1.95 -3.46 -13.44
N LYS A 116 1.44 -3.43 -12.20
CA LYS A 116 2.21 -3.07 -11.01
C LYS A 116 2.93 -4.24 -10.33
N ARG A 117 2.54 -5.48 -10.62
CA ARG A 117 3.13 -6.67 -9.97
C ARG A 117 4.62 -6.82 -10.21
N ASN A 118 5.08 -6.49 -11.43
CA ASN A 118 6.50 -6.57 -11.76
C ASN A 118 7.33 -5.49 -11.06
N GLU A 119 6.71 -4.35 -10.72
CA GLU A 119 7.36 -3.25 -10.02
C GLU A 119 7.60 -3.59 -8.54
N ILE A 120 6.70 -4.33 -7.89
CA ILE A 120 6.75 -4.62 -6.43
C ILE A 120 8.08 -5.26 -6.02
N SER A 121 8.60 -6.20 -6.81
CA SER A 121 9.88 -6.86 -6.49
C SER A 121 11.05 -5.88 -6.54
N GLY A 122 11.06 -4.96 -7.50
CA GLY A 122 12.02 -3.87 -7.58
C GLY A 122 11.91 -2.95 -6.37
N MET A 123 10.71 -2.49 -6.05
CA MET A 123 10.42 -1.63 -4.89
C MET A 123 10.89 -2.25 -3.57
N ILE A 124 10.70 -3.56 -3.35
CA ILE A 124 11.21 -4.26 -2.17
C ILE A 124 12.73 -4.15 -2.10
N THR A 125 13.42 -4.50 -3.20
CA THR A 125 14.90 -4.50 -3.25
C THR A 125 15.46 -3.09 -3.04
N GLU A 126 14.90 -2.11 -3.69
CA GLU A 126 15.31 -0.71 -3.62
C GLU A 126 15.10 -0.16 -2.21
N THR A 127 13.95 -0.41 -1.59
CA THR A 127 13.63 0.04 -0.24
C THR A 127 14.55 -0.63 0.80
N GLU A 128 14.80 -1.94 0.68
CA GLU A 128 15.77 -2.64 1.54
C GLU A 128 17.18 -2.07 1.39
N THR A 129 17.59 -1.75 0.17
CA THR A 129 18.90 -1.13 -0.12
C THR A 129 19.00 0.24 0.55
N ALA A 130 17.95 1.07 0.42
CA ALA A 130 17.91 2.40 1.04
C ALA A 130 17.95 2.33 2.58
N ILE A 131 17.21 1.41 3.19
CA ILE A 131 17.25 1.20 4.66
C ILE A 131 18.65 0.76 5.11
N ASN A 132 19.25 -0.20 4.42
CA ASN A 132 20.60 -0.68 4.75
C ASN A 132 21.64 0.42 4.61
N PHE A 133 21.52 1.23 3.57
CA PHE A 133 22.36 2.39 3.34
C PHE A 133 22.27 3.40 4.50
N LEU A 134 21.07 3.78 4.90
CA LEU A 134 20.85 4.74 6.00
C LEU A 134 21.33 4.19 7.34
N ASN A 135 21.16 2.89 7.60
CA ASN A 135 21.67 2.24 8.81
C ASN A 135 23.21 2.15 8.85
N GLY A 136 23.85 2.05 7.69
CA GLY A 136 25.31 2.02 7.57
C GLY A 136 25.98 3.39 7.49
N SER A 137 25.20 4.45 7.28
CA SER A 137 25.71 5.81 7.15
C SER A 137 25.97 6.40 8.52
N THR A 138 27.20 6.85 8.77
CA THR A 138 27.43 7.76 9.88
C THR A 138 26.73 9.08 9.58
N PRO A 139 26.02 9.72 10.53
CA PRO A 139 25.26 10.94 10.32
C PRO A 139 26.04 12.10 9.68
N ILE A 140 27.36 12.03 9.72
CA ILE A 140 28.28 13.11 9.32
C ILE A 140 28.98 12.81 7.98
N ASN A 141 28.63 11.73 7.31
CA ASN A 141 29.22 11.42 6.01
C ASN A 141 28.57 12.27 4.91
N GLY A 142 29.20 13.39 4.56
CA GLY A 142 28.71 14.39 3.61
C GLY A 142 28.48 13.88 2.16
N ASN A 143 28.77 12.61 1.87
CA ASN A 143 28.46 12.03 0.57
C ASN A 143 26.97 11.70 0.41
N TYR A 144 26.23 11.57 1.50
CA TYR A 144 24.85 11.08 1.50
C TYR A 144 23.85 12.04 2.11
N PHE A 145 24.31 12.98 2.92
CA PHE A 145 23.51 14.01 3.54
C PHE A 145 23.96 15.37 3.01
N ASP A 146 23.06 16.15 2.44
CA ASP A 146 23.33 17.52 2.03
C ASP A 146 23.21 18.46 3.24
N PRO A 147 24.33 18.95 3.80
CA PRO A 147 24.29 19.81 4.98
C PRO A 147 23.73 21.20 4.70
N LYS A 148 23.62 21.61 3.43
CA LYS A 148 23.02 22.91 3.02
C LYS A 148 21.52 22.84 3.00
N LEU A 149 20.97 21.71 2.53
CA LEU A 149 19.53 21.50 2.42
C LEU A 149 18.95 20.81 3.64
N GLY A 150 19.78 20.21 4.51
CA GLY A 150 19.33 19.42 5.65
C GLY A 150 18.56 18.15 5.21
N THR A 151 18.95 17.57 4.06
CA THR A 151 18.27 16.42 3.48
C THR A 151 19.24 15.31 3.12
N TRP A 152 18.77 14.06 3.15
CA TRP A 152 19.52 12.93 2.62
C TRP A 152 19.47 12.97 1.08
N ASN A 153 20.63 12.73 0.45
CA ASN A 153 20.73 12.67 -1.00
C ASN A 153 20.21 11.30 -1.51
N THR A 154 18.89 11.14 -1.46
CA THR A 154 18.20 9.98 -1.97
C THR A 154 17.02 10.45 -2.82
N ASP A 155 16.92 9.98 -4.04
CA ASP A 155 15.84 10.34 -4.98
C ASP A 155 14.45 9.88 -4.51
N TYR A 156 14.38 9.11 -3.41
CA TYR A 156 13.17 8.51 -2.85
C TYR A 156 12.19 9.49 -2.18
N TYR A 157 12.59 10.75 -1.96
CA TYR A 157 11.86 11.63 -1.04
C TYR A 157 11.11 12.76 -1.70
N GLU A 158 11.22 12.93 -3.00
CA GLU A 158 10.59 14.06 -3.68
C GLU A 158 9.09 13.86 -3.89
N GLU A 159 8.62 12.62 -4.06
CA GLU A 159 7.18 12.33 -4.21
C GLU A 159 6.79 11.05 -3.45
N TYR A 160 6.03 11.21 -2.37
CA TYR A 160 5.42 10.08 -1.66
C TYR A 160 4.28 9.49 -2.52
N LEU A 161 4.60 8.46 -3.28
CA LEU A 161 3.64 7.77 -4.14
C LEU A 161 2.59 7.03 -3.30
N SER A 162 1.33 7.07 -3.72
CA SER A 162 0.30 6.29 -3.08
C SER A 162 0.40 4.82 -3.48
N ALA A 163 0.66 3.96 -2.50
CA ALA A 163 0.65 2.53 -2.70
C ALA A 163 -0.77 1.96 -2.96
N LEU A 164 -1.81 2.73 -2.61
CA LEU A 164 -3.20 2.40 -2.95
C LEU A 164 -3.42 2.32 -4.46
N ASP A 165 -2.66 3.09 -5.26
CA ASP A 165 -2.74 3.08 -6.72
C ASP A 165 -2.27 1.74 -7.34
N PHE A 166 -1.59 0.90 -6.55
CA PHE A 166 -1.18 -0.45 -6.94
C PHE A 166 -2.31 -1.48 -6.78
N LEU A 167 -3.36 -1.17 -6.02
CA LEU A 167 -4.43 -2.10 -5.71
C LEU A 167 -5.53 -2.05 -6.76
N LYS A 168 -6.14 -3.21 -7.01
CA LYS A 168 -7.37 -3.28 -7.79
C LYS A 168 -8.52 -2.63 -7.01
N PRO A 169 -9.37 -1.80 -7.67
CA PRO A 169 -10.52 -1.21 -7.01
C PRO A 169 -11.44 -2.32 -6.48
N THR A 170 -11.71 -2.29 -5.18
CA THR A 170 -12.73 -3.14 -4.57
C THR A 170 -14.10 -2.57 -4.89
N LYS A 171 -15.03 -3.40 -5.38
CA LYS A 171 -16.37 -2.98 -5.86
C LYS A 171 -17.24 -2.24 -4.80
N SER A 172 -16.72 -2.01 -3.60
CA SER A 172 -17.44 -1.32 -2.52
C SER A 172 -17.26 0.21 -2.52
N SER A 173 -16.48 0.78 -3.44
CA SER A 173 -16.25 2.23 -3.52
C SER A 173 -17.14 2.93 -4.57
N GLN A 174 -18.13 2.24 -5.14
CA GLN A 174 -19.14 2.81 -6.02
C GLN A 174 -20.53 2.70 -5.36
N SER A 175 -20.79 3.55 -4.40
CA SER A 175 -22.16 3.84 -3.93
C SER A 175 -22.25 5.31 -3.55
#